data_cf075f4374a9d255eef2b52aa145f8db
#
_entry.id   cf075f4374a9d255eef2b52aa145f8db
#
_cell.length_a   1.000
_cell.length_b   1.000
_cell.length_c   1.000
_cell.angle_alpha   90.00
_cell.angle_beta   90.00
_cell.angle_gamma   90.00
#
_symmetry.space_group_name_H-M   'P 1'
#
loop_
_entity.id
_entity.type
_entity.pdbx_description
1 polymer ?
#
loop_
_entity_poly.entity_id
_entity_poly.type
_entity_poly.pdbx_seq_one_letter_code
_entity_poly.pdbx_strand_id
1 'polypeptide(L)'
;MTRDHGGDLDRAMTEYGGKDWIDLSTGINRQPYPLPTIAARLWHDLPRAADLADLRAAASALYGLPSDQILPLAGAQAAIQLYPRLGSPGRARILGPTYNEHVGSLSAQGWQTQTVLDPADLAGADLAVIVNPNNPDGRFWRPDDLRRLAKTVGRLIVDESFADPVPELSVAQAAGQDGLIVLRSFGKFWGLAGLRLGFLLAAARDIAQIAALAGPWPVSGPACAIGAAALSDITWQDATTLRLAAETARLDLMASAAGWPLVGGAHLFRTYAAPSAKAAQARLAQARIWSRIFPYSESWIRLGLPGAEPEWTRLQAALATD
;
A
#
# COMPACT_ATOMS: atom_id res chain seq x y z
N MET A 1 6.98 19.56 -9.45
CA MET A 1 6.44 19.71 -8.07
C MET A 1 6.77 18.44 -7.29
N THR A 2 7.34 18.55 -6.11
CA THR A 2 7.52 17.42 -5.21
C THR A 2 6.16 16.93 -4.74
N ARG A 3 5.90 15.62 -4.92
CA ARG A 3 4.66 15.00 -4.43
C ARG A 3 4.75 14.81 -2.93
N ASP A 4 3.64 15.05 -2.25
CA ASP A 4 3.55 14.93 -0.81
C ASP A 4 3.32 13.47 -0.38
N HIS A 5 4.17 12.93 0.52
CA HIS A 5 4.15 11.55 1.00
C HIS A 5 4.19 11.49 2.53
N GLY A 6 3.81 10.34 3.11
CA GLY A 6 4.13 9.99 4.49
C GLY A 6 5.59 9.50 4.61
N GLY A 7 6.07 9.33 5.84
CA GLY A 7 7.41 8.78 6.10
C GLY A 7 8.55 9.81 6.11
N ASP A 8 8.24 11.10 6.01
CA ASP A 8 9.22 12.18 6.04
C ASP A 8 9.55 12.58 7.50
N LEU A 9 10.25 11.70 8.20
CA LEU A 9 10.70 11.96 9.58
C LEU A 9 11.82 13.02 9.64
N ASP A 10 12.63 13.15 8.60
CA ASP A 10 13.69 14.16 8.54
C ASP A 10 13.09 15.57 8.59
N ARG A 11 11.98 15.77 7.90
CA ARG A 11 11.20 17.01 8.00
C ARG A 11 10.64 17.20 9.42
N ALA A 12 10.06 16.17 10.02
CA ALA A 12 9.53 16.24 11.39
C ALA A 12 10.64 16.61 12.39
N MET A 13 11.81 15.97 12.30
CA MET A 13 12.95 16.26 13.14
C MET A 13 13.50 17.70 12.93
N THR A 14 13.50 18.17 11.69
CA THR A 14 13.96 19.53 11.36
C THR A 14 13.01 20.59 11.92
N GLU A 15 11.69 20.38 11.82
CA GLU A 15 10.67 21.35 12.19
C GLU A 15 10.42 21.38 13.71
N TYR A 16 10.42 20.20 14.37
CA TYR A 16 10.05 20.05 15.80
C TYR A 16 11.21 19.59 16.69
N GLY A 17 12.35 19.23 16.12
CA GLY A 17 13.50 18.73 16.86
C GLY A 17 13.29 17.34 17.46
N GLY A 18 14.24 16.92 18.31
CA GLY A 18 14.14 15.72 19.13
C GLY A 18 14.46 14.41 18.42
N LYS A 19 14.44 13.32 19.21
CA LYS A 19 14.69 11.93 18.79
C LYS A 19 13.47 11.08 19.23
N ASP A 20 13.48 9.82 18.95
CA ASP A 20 12.43 8.83 19.33
C ASP A 20 11.05 9.14 18.76
N TRP A 21 11.02 9.46 17.49
CA TRP A 21 9.79 9.71 16.75
C TRP A 21 9.00 8.42 16.49
N ILE A 22 7.69 8.50 16.67
CA ILE A 22 6.73 7.47 16.26
C ILE A 22 6.17 7.89 14.90
N ASP A 23 6.51 7.15 13.83
CA ASP A 23 5.94 7.40 12.51
C ASP A 23 4.59 6.70 12.34
N LEU A 24 3.51 7.45 12.44
CA LEU A 24 2.15 7.01 12.12
C LEU A 24 1.65 7.60 10.79
N SER A 25 2.53 8.20 9.99
CA SER A 25 2.15 8.82 8.72
C SER A 25 2.02 7.84 7.55
N THR A 26 2.53 6.60 7.68
CA THR A 26 2.73 5.69 6.55
C THR A 26 1.69 4.57 6.42
N GLY A 27 1.01 4.13 7.46
CA GLY A 27 0.17 2.93 7.45
C GLY A 27 0.98 1.64 7.24
N ILE A 28 2.17 1.57 7.81
CA ILE A 28 3.04 0.38 7.85
C ILE A 28 2.82 -0.32 9.19
N ASN A 29 2.67 -1.64 9.18
CA ASN A 29 2.61 -2.44 10.41
C ASN A 29 3.90 -2.27 11.22
N ARG A 30 3.80 -1.68 12.41
CA ARG A 30 4.94 -1.40 13.29
C ARG A 30 5.36 -2.60 14.15
N GLN A 31 4.66 -3.73 14.01
CA GLN A 31 5.08 -5.06 14.52
C GLN A 31 5.34 -5.95 13.29
N PRO A 32 6.53 -5.85 12.67
CA PRO A 32 6.81 -6.49 11.40
C PRO A 32 6.90 -8.01 11.51
N TYR A 33 6.80 -8.67 10.37
CA TYR A 33 7.12 -10.09 10.25
C TYR A 33 8.54 -10.37 10.77
N PRO A 34 8.72 -11.38 11.64
CA PRO A 34 10.03 -11.71 12.18
C PRO A 34 10.98 -12.17 11.07
N LEU A 35 12.17 -11.58 11.01
CA LEU A 35 13.12 -11.91 9.97
C LEU A 35 13.72 -13.30 10.22
N PRO A 36 13.59 -14.26 9.28
CA PRO A 36 14.24 -15.54 9.38
C PRO A 36 15.76 -15.39 9.17
N THR A 37 16.53 -16.34 9.70
CA THR A 37 17.94 -16.47 9.33
C THR A 37 18.03 -16.92 7.89
N ILE A 38 18.72 -16.14 7.04
CA ILE A 38 18.91 -16.44 5.63
C ILE A 38 20.38 -16.73 5.33
N ALA A 39 20.63 -17.53 4.29
CA ALA A 39 21.98 -17.89 3.88
C ALA A 39 22.81 -16.66 3.46
N ALA A 40 24.07 -16.57 3.90
CA ALA A 40 24.95 -15.44 3.61
C ALA A 40 25.08 -15.13 2.11
N ARG A 41 25.05 -16.17 1.24
CA ARG A 41 25.09 -15.99 -0.21
C ARG A 41 24.01 -15.02 -0.74
N LEU A 42 22.84 -14.98 -0.11
CA LEU A 42 21.73 -14.14 -0.56
C LEU A 42 22.04 -12.63 -0.44
N TRP A 43 23.04 -12.28 0.35
CA TRP A 43 23.55 -10.89 0.48
C TRP A 43 24.66 -10.56 -0.53
N HIS A 44 25.40 -11.57 -0.99
CA HIS A 44 26.60 -11.36 -1.79
C HIS A 44 26.39 -11.72 -3.26
N ASP A 45 25.60 -12.78 -3.55
CA ASP A 45 25.38 -13.26 -4.89
C ASP A 45 24.13 -12.59 -5.51
N LEU A 46 24.11 -12.52 -6.83
CA LEU A 46 22.88 -12.20 -7.53
C LEU A 46 21.82 -13.27 -7.30
N PRO A 47 20.54 -12.92 -7.21
CA PRO A 47 19.46 -13.90 -7.07
C PRO A 47 19.49 -14.94 -8.18
N ARG A 48 19.40 -16.19 -7.81
CA ARG A 48 19.33 -17.31 -8.75
C ARG A 48 17.91 -17.48 -9.27
N ALA A 49 17.77 -18.15 -10.42
CA ALA A 49 16.45 -18.49 -10.95
C ALA A 49 15.59 -19.29 -9.96
N ALA A 50 16.22 -20.17 -9.16
CA ALA A 50 15.53 -20.92 -8.11
C ALA A 50 15.00 -20.02 -6.99
N ASP A 51 15.78 -19.03 -6.52
CA ASP A 51 15.34 -18.11 -5.48
C ASP A 51 14.07 -17.31 -5.91
N LEU A 52 14.03 -16.90 -7.19
CA LEU A 52 12.86 -16.24 -7.78
C LEU A 52 11.69 -17.20 -7.99
N ALA A 53 11.97 -18.45 -8.34
CA ALA A 53 10.93 -19.47 -8.51
C ALA A 53 10.25 -19.80 -7.19
N ASP A 54 11.01 -19.95 -6.10
CA ASP A 54 10.48 -20.20 -4.75
C ASP A 54 9.59 -19.03 -4.28
N LEU A 55 10.03 -17.78 -4.48
CA LEU A 55 9.22 -16.60 -4.18
C LEU A 55 7.91 -16.58 -4.97
N ARG A 56 7.98 -16.88 -6.28
CA ARG A 56 6.79 -16.93 -7.14
C ARG A 56 5.85 -18.06 -6.74
N ALA A 57 6.38 -19.21 -6.35
CA ALA A 57 5.58 -20.34 -5.88
C ALA A 57 4.80 -20.00 -4.60
N ALA A 58 5.45 -19.35 -3.63
CA ALA A 58 4.80 -18.88 -2.42
C ALA A 58 3.70 -17.82 -2.74
N ALA A 59 4.00 -16.87 -3.61
CA ALA A 59 3.02 -15.87 -4.06
C ALA A 59 1.87 -16.50 -4.85
N SER A 60 2.15 -17.51 -5.68
CA SER A 60 1.15 -18.29 -6.43
C SER A 60 0.17 -18.99 -5.50
N ALA A 61 0.68 -19.62 -4.46
CA ALA A 61 -0.15 -20.30 -3.46
C ALA A 61 -1.05 -19.31 -2.70
N LEU A 62 -0.52 -18.15 -2.30
CA LEU A 62 -1.27 -17.15 -1.54
C LEU A 62 -2.30 -16.41 -2.39
N TYR A 63 -1.94 -15.98 -3.59
CA TYR A 63 -2.82 -15.16 -4.44
C TYR A 63 -3.72 -15.99 -5.37
N GLY A 64 -3.54 -17.30 -5.43
CA GLY A 64 -4.35 -18.21 -6.26
C GLY A 64 -4.18 -18.01 -7.76
N LEU A 65 -2.97 -17.68 -8.22
CA LEU A 65 -2.62 -17.44 -9.62
C LEU A 65 -1.46 -18.32 -10.08
N PRO A 66 -1.39 -18.69 -11.38
CA PRO A 66 -0.19 -19.29 -11.96
C PRO A 66 1.05 -18.42 -11.78
N SER A 67 2.21 -19.04 -11.56
CA SER A 67 3.47 -18.32 -11.28
C SER A 67 3.94 -17.44 -12.45
N ASP A 68 3.54 -17.72 -13.69
CA ASP A 68 3.83 -16.92 -14.88
C ASP A 68 2.96 -15.65 -14.99
N GLN A 69 1.92 -15.54 -14.16
CA GLN A 69 1.09 -14.34 -13.99
C GLN A 69 1.53 -13.44 -12.82
N ILE A 70 2.66 -13.74 -12.18
CA ILE A 70 3.19 -13.06 -11.00
C ILE A 70 4.60 -12.54 -11.27
N LEU A 71 4.80 -11.23 -11.12
CA LEU A 71 6.11 -10.61 -11.23
C LEU A 71 6.49 -9.93 -9.91
N PRO A 72 7.49 -10.45 -9.18
CA PRO A 72 8.07 -9.72 -8.05
C PRO A 72 8.87 -8.52 -8.55
N LEU A 73 8.75 -7.39 -7.87
CA LEU A 73 9.38 -6.10 -8.20
C LEU A 73 9.89 -5.42 -6.92
N ALA A 74 10.74 -4.41 -7.09
CA ALA A 74 11.30 -3.62 -5.99
C ALA A 74 10.23 -2.73 -5.31
N GLY A 75 9.24 -3.36 -4.69
CA GLY A 75 8.06 -2.74 -4.09
C GLY A 75 6.96 -2.43 -5.11
N ALA A 76 5.74 -2.21 -4.63
CA ALA A 76 4.62 -1.79 -5.48
C ALA A 76 4.92 -0.50 -6.25
N GLN A 77 5.79 0.37 -5.72
CA GLN A 77 6.21 1.59 -6.42
C GLN A 77 6.90 1.29 -7.77
N ALA A 78 7.69 0.23 -7.87
CA ALA A 78 8.28 -0.18 -9.15
C ALA A 78 7.19 -0.61 -10.15
N ALA A 79 6.18 -1.33 -9.69
CA ALA A 79 5.02 -1.68 -10.52
C ALA A 79 4.27 -0.42 -10.98
N ILE A 80 4.05 0.57 -10.10
CA ILE A 80 3.41 1.85 -10.42
C ILE A 80 4.19 2.62 -11.50
N GLN A 81 5.52 2.57 -11.49
CA GLN A 81 6.34 3.23 -12.50
C GLN A 81 6.38 2.48 -13.84
N LEU A 82 6.09 1.18 -13.84
CA LEU A 82 6.23 0.33 -15.03
C LEU A 82 4.90 0.10 -15.78
N TYR A 83 3.78 -0.11 -15.08
CA TYR A 83 2.51 -0.42 -15.76
C TYR A 83 2.05 0.65 -16.77
N PRO A 84 2.35 1.96 -16.61
CA PRO A 84 1.98 2.95 -17.61
C PRO A 84 2.63 2.74 -18.99
N ARG A 85 3.65 1.89 -19.06
CA ARG A 85 4.35 1.53 -20.32
C ARG A 85 3.72 0.33 -21.03
N LEU A 86 2.65 -0.24 -20.48
CA LEU A 86 1.87 -1.27 -21.14
C LEU A 86 0.90 -0.65 -22.17
N GLY A 87 1.32 -0.57 -23.40
CA GLY A 87 0.56 0.02 -24.49
C GLY A 87 0.85 1.52 -24.71
N SER A 88 0.11 2.11 -25.62
CA SER A 88 0.25 3.53 -25.98
C SER A 88 -0.51 4.42 -24.99
N PRO A 89 0.02 5.60 -24.65
CA PRO A 89 -0.70 6.57 -23.83
C PRO A 89 -2.05 6.97 -24.43
N GLY A 90 -3.05 7.09 -23.59
CA GLY A 90 -4.41 7.47 -23.91
C GLY A 90 -5.03 8.22 -22.73
N ARG A 91 -6.35 8.05 -22.52
CA ARG A 91 -7.08 8.65 -21.39
C ARG A 91 -7.01 7.73 -20.18
N ALA A 92 -6.42 8.23 -19.09
CA ALA A 92 -6.35 7.53 -17.82
C ALA A 92 -7.27 8.20 -16.80
N ARG A 93 -8.16 7.44 -16.17
CA ARG A 93 -9.02 7.89 -15.09
C ARG A 93 -8.65 7.23 -13.79
N ILE A 94 -8.48 8.02 -12.74
CA ILE A 94 -8.05 7.58 -11.42
C ILE A 94 -9.13 7.93 -10.41
N LEU A 95 -9.65 6.93 -9.70
CA LEU A 95 -10.65 7.15 -8.67
C LEU A 95 -10.00 7.78 -7.43
N GLY A 96 -10.38 8.99 -7.12
CA GLY A 96 -9.80 9.80 -6.05
C GLY A 96 -10.77 10.23 -4.96
N PRO A 97 -10.27 10.97 -3.96
CA PRO A 97 -8.84 11.19 -3.70
C PRO A 97 -8.13 9.87 -3.35
N THR A 98 -6.91 9.68 -3.84
CA THR A 98 -6.15 8.45 -3.62
C THR A 98 -4.63 8.70 -3.65
N TYR A 99 -3.82 7.63 -3.65
CA TYR A 99 -2.36 7.70 -3.70
C TYR A 99 -1.87 8.39 -4.98
N ASN A 100 -1.19 9.52 -4.80
CA ASN A 100 -0.86 10.46 -5.87
C ASN A 100 0.21 9.97 -6.87
N GLU A 101 0.92 8.86 -6.56
CA GLU A 101 1.91 8.30 -7.46
C GLU A 101 1.31 7.71 -8.74
N HIS A 102 0.07 7.24 -8.71
CA HIS A 102 -0.61 6.76 -9.90
C HIS A 102 -0.77 7.87 -10.96
N VAL A 103 -1.31 9.02 -10.54
CA VAL A 103 -1.43 10.20 -11.43
C VAL A 103 -0.06 10.62 -11.95
N GLY A 104 0.91 10.74 -11.03
CA GLY A 104 2.24 11.21 -11.38
C GLY A 104 2.99 10.28 -12.35
N SER A 105 2.89 8.98 -12.16
CA SER A 105 3.53 7.98 -13.03
C SER A 105 2.89 7.97 -14.43
N LEU A 106 1.56 7.99 -14.49
CA LEU A 106 0.82 8.05 -15.77
C LEU A 106 1.14 9.33 -16.53
N SER A 107 1.08 10.50 -15.87
CA SER A 107 1.39 11.78 -16.52
C SER A 107 2.83 11.83 -17.03
N ALA A 108 3.80 11.27 -16.28
CA ALA A 108 5.20 11.21 -16.70
C ALA A 108 5.42 10.34 -17.94
N GLN A 109 4.50 9.41 -18.25
CA GLN A 109 4.52 8.56 -19.44
C GLN A 109 3.60 9.08 -20.56
N GLY A 110 3.09 10.32 -20.45
CA GLY A 110 2.30 10.97 -21.49
C GLY A 110 0.80 10.65 -21.50
N TRP A 111 0.29 9.96 -20.45
CA TRP A 111 -1.15 9.70 -20.35
C TRP A 111 -1.92 10.99 -20.00
N GLN A 112 -3.09 11.15 -20.60
CA GLN A 112 -4.04 12.21 -20.25
C GLN A 112 -4.79 11.79 -18.97
N THR A 113 -4.35 12.28 -17.83
CA THR A 113 -4.86 11.87 -16.53
C THR A 113 -6.03 12.73 -16.06
N GLN A 114 -7.08 12.09 -15.53
CA GLN A 114 -8.22 12.73 -14.88
C GLN A 114 -8.51 12.00 -13.57
N THR A 115 -8.60 12.75 -12.47
CA THR A 115 -9.14 12.22 -11.22
C THR A 115 -10.64 12.37 -11.24
N VAL A 116 -11.36 11.27 -10.96
CA VAL A 116 -12.82 11.20 -10.86
C VAL A 116 -13.22 10.81 -9.44
N LEU A 117 -14.43 11.16 -9.01
CA LEU A 117 -14.92 10.89 -7.66
C LEU A 117 -15.95 9.76 -7.62
N ASP A 118 -16.64 9.53 -8.73
CA ASP A 118 -17.61 8.45 -8.88
C ASP A 118 -16.97 7.28 -9.66
N PRO A 119 -17.06 6.02 -9.16
CA PRO A 119 -16.62 4.85 -9.89
C PRO A 119 -17.24 4.68 -11.29
N ALA A 120 -18.47 5.15 -11.48
CA ALA A 120 -19.15 5.11 -12.79
C ALA A 120 -18.42 5.92 -13.87
N ASP A 121 -17.74 7.01 -13.46
CA ASP A 121 -16.98 7.87 -14.35
C ASP A 121 -15.69 7.21 -14.88
N LEU A 122 -15.30 6.05 -14.37
CA LEU A 122 -14.15 5.30 -14.87
C LEU A 122 -14.44 4.64 -16.22
N ALA A 123 -15.70 4.32 -16.50
CA ALA A 123 -16.11 3.61 -17.74
C ALA A 123 -15.67 4.35 -19.01
N GLY A 124 -15.21 3.58 -20.00
CA GLY A 124 -14.72 4.11 -21.28
C GLY A 124 -13.32 4.73 -21.24
N ALA A 125 -12.60 4.66 -20.10
CA ALA A 125 -11.19 5.03 -20.04
C ALA A 125 -10.32 3.98 -20.75
N ASP A 126 -9.22 4.42 -21.38
CA ASP A 126 -8.22 3.50 -21.93
C ASP A 126 -7.46 2.78 -20.80
N LEU A 127 -7.32 3.46 -19.65
CA LEU A 127 -6.78 2.91 -18.41
C LEU A 127 -7.53 3.51 -17.21
N ALA A 128 -7.99 2.66 -16.30
CA ALA A 128 -8.57 3.07 -15.02
C ALA A 128 -7.72 2.60 -13.84
N VAL A 129 -7.71 3.38 -12.75
CA VAL A 129 -7.00 3.02 -11.52
C VAL A 129 -7.95 3.12 -10.33
N ILE A 130 -7.96 2.07 -9.51
CA ILE A 130 -8.61 2.02 -8.20
C ILE A 130 -7.60 1.52 -7.18
N VAL A 131 -7.56 2.13 -5.99
CA VAL A 131 -6.84 1.62 -4.82
C VAL A 131 -7.85 0.93 -3.91
N ASN A 132 -7.65 -0.34 -3.56
CA ASN A 132 -8.64 -1.16 -2.84
C ASN A 132 -8.02 -2.04 -1.73
N PRO A 133 -8.25 -1.78 -0.45
CA PRO A 133 -8.91 -0.59 0.13
C PRO A 133 -8.23 0.72 -0.18
N ASN A 134 -9.01 1.80 -0.35
CA ASN A 134 -8.47 3.09 -0.75
C ASN A 134 -7.69 3.78 0.37
N ASN A 135 -6.65 4.46 -0.01
CA ASN A 135 -5.88 5.37 0.82
C ASN A 135 -6.12 6.81 0.31
N PRO A 136 -6.72 7.73 1.13
CA PRO A 136 -6.69 7.66 2.60
C PRO A 136 -8.02 7.32 3.30
N ASP A 137 -9.12 7.19 2.61
CA ASP A 137 -10.47 7.14 3.20
C ASP A 137 -10.97 5.72 3.50
N GLY A 138 -10.23 4.69 3.09
CA GLY A 138 -10.57 3.31 3.35
C GLY A 138 -11.78 2.77 2.57
N ARG A 139 -12.34 3.55 1.62
CA ARG A 139 -13.40 3.03 0.73
C ARG A 139 -12.92 1.75 0.06
N PHE A 140 -13.84 0.83 -0.16
CA PHE A 140 -13.53 -0.43 -0.83
C PHE A 140 -14.61 -0.81 -1.83
N TRP A 141 -14.23 -1.65 -2.78
CA TRP A 141 -15.08 -2.21 -3.81
C TRP A 141 -14.99 -3.72 -3.75
N ARG A 142 -16.14 -4.37 -3.93
CA ARG A 142 -16.20 -5.84 -3.93
C ARG A 142 -15.54 -6.41 -5.20
N PRO A 143 -14.97 -7.60 -5.15
CA PRO A 143 -14.34 -8.23 -6.32
C PRO A 143 -15.25 -8.28 -7.55
N ASP A 144 -16.55 -8.54 -7.38
CA ASP A 144 -17.49 -8.59 -8.50
C ASP A 144 -17.73 -7.22 -9.15
N ASP A 145 -17.70 -6.13 -8.36
CA ASP A 145 -17.79 -4.76 -8.91
C ASP A 145 -16.55 -4.44 -9.75
N LEU A 146 -15.37 -4.79 -9.25
CA LEU A 146 -14.11 -4.60 -9.96
C LEU A 146 -14.03 -5.43 -11.26
N ARG A 147 -14.50 -6.69 -11.24
CA ARG A 147 -14.59 -7.52 -12.45
C ARG A 147 -15.58 -6.95 -13.48
N ARG A 148 -16.71 -6.39 -13.03
CA ARG A 148 -17.66 -5.71 -13.94
C ARG A 148 -17.03 -4.46 -14.54
N LEU A 149 -16.35 -3.66 -13.73
CA LEU A 149 -15.66 -2.45 -14.19
C LEU A 149 -14.56 -2.77 -15.21
N ALA A 150 -13.77 -3.84 -14.98
CA ALA A 150 -12.71 -4.25 -15.90
C ALA A 150 -13.21 -4.43 -17.33
N LYS A 151 -14.45 -4.90 -17.52
CA LYS A 151 -15.07 -5.08 -18.85
C LYS A 151 -15.47 -3.77 -19.53
N THR A 152 -15.47 -2.65 -18.84
CA THR A 152 -15.91 -1.34 -19.35
C THR A 152 -14.75 -0.38 -19.64
N VAL A 153 -13.51 -0.79 -19.37
CA VAL A 153 -12.28 -0.01 -19.57
C VAL A 153 -11.26 -0.80 -20.38
N GLY A 154 -10.29 -0.11 -20.99
CA GLY A 154 -9.23 -0.79 -21.72
C GLY A 154 -8.29 -1.61 -20.82
N ARG A 155 -7.92 -1.06 -19.66
CA ARG A 155 -7.20 -1.71 -18.56
C ARG A 155 -7.71 -1.22 -17.22
N LEU A 156 -7.80 -2.12 -16.25
CA LEU A 156 -8.07 -1.76 -14.86
C LEU A 156 -6.86 -2.11 -14.00
N ILE A 157 -6.29 -1.11 -13.34
CA ILE A 157 -5.26 -1.27 -12.33
C ILE A 157 -5.94 -1.22 -10.96
N VAL A 158 -5.80 -2.30 -10.18
CA VAL A 158 -6.28 -2.35 -8.80
C VAL A 158 -5.05 -2.41 -7.87
N ASP A 159 -4.81 -1.32 -7.15
CA ASP A 159 -3.74 -1.28 -6.15
C ASP A 159 -4.27 -1.84 -4.83
N GLU A 160 -3.88 -3.06 -4.51
CA GLU A 160 -4.23 -3.80 -3.30
C GLU A 160 -3.13 -3.71 -2.23
N SER A 161 -2.43 -2.58 -2.13
CA SER A 161 -1.36 -2.39 -1.13
C SER A 161 -1.81 -2.54 0.32
N PHE A 162 -3.11 -2.47 0.59
CA PHE A 162 -3.71 -2.61 1.92
C PHE A 162 -4.69 -3.79 2.04
N ALA A 163 -4.73 -4.70 1.07
CA ALA A 163 -5.71 -5.77 1.02
C ALA A 163 -5.29 -7.06 1.74
N ASP A 164 -4.01 -7.20 2.19
CA ASP A 164 -3.56 -8.43 2.85
C ASP A 164 -4.43 -8.81 4.08
N PRO A 165 -4.85 -7.87 4.97
CA PRO A 165 -5.70 -8.21 6.11
C PRO A 165 -7.18 -8.44 5.77
N VAL A 166 -7.59 -8.24 4.52
CA VAL A 166 -8.98 -8.35 4.04
C VAL A 166 -9.04 -9.09 2.71
N PRO A 167 -8.57 -10.36 2.66
CA PRO A 167 -8.43 -11.11 1.41
C PRO A 167 -9.75 -11.27 0.64
N GLU A 168 -10.90 -11.18 1.31
CA GLU A 168 -12.23 -11.23 0.71
C GLU A 168 -12.53 -10.03 -0.19
N LEU A 169 -11.79 -8.94 -0.07
CA LEU A 169 -11.88 -7.77 -0.95
C LEU A 169 -10.93 -7.85 -2.14
N SER A 170 -10.05 -8.85 -2.18
CA SER A 170 -9.04 -8.97 -3.24
C SER A 170 -9.65 -9.50 -4.54
N VAL A 171 -9.25 -8.90 -5.64
CA VAL A 171 -9.56 -9.35 -7.00
C VAL A 171 -8.36 -10.06 -7.65
N ALA A 172 -7.32 -10.37 -6.87
CA ALA A 172 -6.06 -10.95 -7.35
C ALA A 172 -6.28 -12.20 -8.23
N GLN A 173 -7.19 -13.11 -7.83
CA GLN A 173 -7.46 -14.34 -8.58
C GLN A 173 -8.01 -14.11 -10.00
N ALA A 174 -8.51 -12.91 -10.30
CA ALA A 174 -8.98 -12.54 -11.63
C ALA A 174 -7.93 -11.75 -12.43
N ALA A 175 -6.74 -11.52 -11.89
CA ALA A 175 -5.68 -10.79 -12.59
C ALA A 175 -5.38 -11.43 -13.95
N GLY A 176 -5.22 -10.58 -14.97
CA GLY A 176 -5.04 -11.02 -16.36
C GLY A 176 -6.33 -11.19 -17.16
N GLN A 177 -7.48 -11.30 -16.52
CA GLN A 177 -8.77 -11.33 -17.20
C GLN A 177 -9.23 -9.89 -17.54
N ASP A 178 -9.81 -9.68 -18.73
CA ASP A 178 -10.36 -8.38 -19.16
C ASP A 178 -9.42 -7.18 -18.94
N GLY A 179 -8.10 -7.36 -19.09
CA GLY A 179 -7.11 -6.31 -18.87
C GLY A 179 -6.88 -5.91 -17.41
N LEU A 180 -7.33 -6.72 -16.45
CA LEU A 180 -7.15 -6.48 -15.01
C LEU A 180 -5.70 -6.73 -14.58
N ILE A 181 -5.12 -5.75 -13.91
CA ILE A 181 -3.78 -5.79 -13.30
C ILE A 181 -3.93 -5.47 -11.82
N VAL A 182 -3.33 -6.29 -10.96
CA VAL A 182 -3.36 -6.09 -9.51
C VAL A 182 -1.96 -5.84 -8.98
N LEU A 183 -1.82 -4.86 -8.10
CA LEU A 183 -0.56 -4.54 -7.43
C LEU A 183 -0.63 -4.97 -5.97
N ARG A 184 0.46 -5.58 -5.46
CA ARG A 184 0.59 -6.00 -4.06
C ARG A 184 1.83 -5.37 -3.44
N SER A 185 1.72 -4.89 -2.20
CA SER A 185 2.81 -4.25 -1.48
C SER A 185 3.24 -5.09 -0.29
N PHE A 186 4.48 -5.49 -0.25
CA PHE A 186 5.05 -6.23 0.88
C PHE A 186 5.49 -5.32 2.04
N GLY A 187 5.51 -4.02 1.84
CA GLY A 187 5.95 -3.05 2.83
C GLY A 187 4.89 -2.63 3.86
N LYS A 188 3.63 -3.04 3.70
CA LYS A 188 2.51 -2.57 4.53
C LYS A 188 2.15 -3.58 5.62
N PHE A 189 1.39 -4.60 5.30
CA PHE A 189 0.95 -5.64 6.22
C PHE A 189 2.13 -6.37 6.89
N TRP A 190 3.14 -6.73 6.12
CA TRP A 190 4.33 -7.42 6.61
C TRP A 190 5.27 -6.52 7.45
N GLY A 191 5.08 -5.19 7.41
CA GLY A 191 5.92 -4.23 8.11
C GLY A 191 7.35 -4.12 7.59
N LEU A 192 7.65 -4.70 6.41
CA LEU A 192 8.99 -4.83 5.85
C LEU A 192 9.21 -3.85 4.68
N ALA A 193 8.88 -2.57 4.88
CA ALA A 193 9.00 -1.55 3.84
C ALA A 193 10.43 -1.41 3.29
N GLY A 194 11.45 -1.58 4.14
CA GLY A 194 12.86 -1.53 3.76
C GLY A 194 13.32 -2.70 2.89
N LEU A 195 12.60 -3.83 2.89
CA LEU A 195 12.91 -5.00 2.05
C LEU A 195 12.73 -4.72 0.56
N ARG A 196 11.94 -3.71 0.21
CA ARG A 196 11.64 -3.32 -1.17
C ARG A 196 11.09 -4.48 -2.00
N LEU A 197 10.04 -5.15 -1.52
CA LEU A 197 9.33 -6.20 -2.25
C LEU A 197 7.88 -5.80 -2.51
N GLY A 198 7.38 -6.13 -3.69
CA GLY A 198 5.99 -6.03 -4.11
C GLY A 198 5.77 -6.92 -5.32
N PHE A 199 4.53 -7.00 -5.79
CA PHE A 199 4.17 -7.86 -6.92
C PHE A 199 3.23 -7.13 -7.87
N LEU A 200 3.42 -7.42 -9.16
CA LEU A 200 2.45 -7.12 -10.21
C LEU A 200 1.85 -8.44 -10.67
N LEU A 201 0.52 -8.54 -10.64
CA LEU A 201 -0.25 -9.70 -11.05
C LEU A 201 -1.03 -9.34 -12.32
N ALA A 202 -0.85 -10.09 -13.40
CA ALA A 202 -1.44 -9.78 -14.70
C ALA A 202 -1.46 -11.01 -15.61
N ALA A 203 -1.98 -10.85 -16.84
CA ALA A 203 -1.83 -11.85 -17.88
C ALA A 203 -0.34 -12.13 -18.18
N ALA A 204 0.03 -13.36 -18.48
CA ALA A 204 1.41 -13.77 -18.74
C ALA A 204 2.12 -12.90 -19.80
N ARG A 205 1.39 -12.46 -20.83
CA ARG A 205 1.91 -11.53 -21.86
C ARG A 205 2.32 -10.16 -21.29
N ASP A 206 1.51 -9.61 -20.35
CA ASP A 206 1.78 -8.32 -19.73
C ASP A 206 2.94 -8.45 -18.73
N ILE A 207 2.99 -9.59 -18.01
CA ILE A 207 4.14 -9.96 -17.16
C ILE A 207 5.43 -9.99 -17.97
N ALA A 208 5.44 -10.64 -19.14
CA ALA A 208 6.63 -10.69 -19.99
C ALA A 208 7.10 -9.30 -20.44
N GLN A 209 6.17 -8.40 -20.80
CA GLN A 209 6.49 -7.03 -21.19
C GLN A 209 7.08 -6.23 -20.01
N ILE A 210 6.47 -6.29 -18.83
CA ILE A 210 6.98 -5.59 -17.64
C ILE A 210 8.31 -6.18 -17.18
N ALA A 211 8.49 -7.49 -17.25
CA ALA A 211 9.77 -8.14 -16.90
C ALA A 211 10.91 -7.66 -17.82
N ALA A 212 10.64 -7.50 -19.13
CA ALA A 212 11.63 -6.95 -20.06
C ALA A 212 12.00 -5.48 -19.71
N LEU A 213 11.04 -4.67 -19.26
CA LEU A 213 11.26 -3.29 -18.81
C LEU A 213 11.98 -3.20 -17.44
N ALA A 214 11.68 -4.12 -16.53
CA ALA A 214 12.31 -4.19 -15.22
C ALA A 214 13.77 -4.66 -15.29
N GLY A 215 14.11 -5.41 -16.32
CA GLY A 215 15.44 -6.01 -16.49
C GLY A 215 15.67 -7.24 -15.60
N PRO A 216 16.89 -7.80 -15.62
CA PRO A 216 17.26 -8.94 -14.79
C PRO A 216 17.33 -8.52 -13.32
N TRP A 217 17.10 -9.48 -12.43
CA TRP A 217 17.21 -9.32 -10.96
C TRP A 217 16.34 -8.19 -10.38
N PRO A 218 15.03 -8.22 -10.61
CA PRO A 218 14.13 -7.13 -10.20
C PRO A 218 13.97 -6.99 -8.68
N VAL A 219 14.40 -8.00 -7.92
CA VAL A 219 14.39 -8.04 -6.44
C VAL A 219 15.69 -8.65 -5.91
N SER A 220 16.05 -8.34 -4.67
CA SER A 220 17.27 -8.85 -4.02
C SER A 220 17.11 -10.28 -3.54
N GLY A 221 18.25 -10.98 -3.31
CA GLY A 221 18.26 -12.32 -2.71
C GLY A 221 17.55 -12.38 -1.34
N PRO A 222 17.83 -11.46 -0.40
CA PRO A 222 17.08 -11.36 0.84
C PRO A 222 15.58 -11.19 0.64
N ALA A 223 15.14 -10.37 -0.33
CA ALA A 223 13.72 -10.20 -0.63
C ALA A 223 13.07 -11.50 -1.14
N CYS A 224 13.81 -12.31 -1.92
CA CYS A 224 13.31 -13.61 -2.34
C CYS A 224 13.07 -14.56 -1.16
N ALA A 225 14.07 -14.74 -0.29
CA ALA A 225 13.97 -15.69 0.80
C ALA A 225 13.00 -15.27 1.91
N ILE A 226 13.08 -14.00 2.34
CA ILE A 226 12.18 -13.46 3.38
C ILE A 226 10.74 -13.40 2.85
N GLY A 227 10.57 -12.99 1.59
CA GLY A 227 9.27 -12.93 0.94
C GLY A 227 8.62 -14.32 0.85
N ALA A 228 9.35 -15.34 0.40
CA ALA A 228 8.84 -16.71 0.31
C ALA A 228 8.44 -17.26 1.68
N ALA A 229 9.28 -17.07 2.70
CA ALA A 229 8.98 -17.51 4.07
C ALA A 229 7.71 -16.83 4.61
N ALA A 230 7.64 -15.52 4.51
CA ALA A 230 6.52 -14.75 5.03
C ALA A 230 5.20 -15.09 4.31
N LEU A 231 5.18 -15.15 2.98
CA LEU A 231 3.98 -15.48 2.20
C LEU A 231 3.45 -16.88 2.52
N SER A 232 4.31 -17.79 3.01
CA SER A 232 3.92 -19.16 3.40
C SER A 232 3.48 -19.28 4.87
N ASP A 233 3.68 -18.25 5.69
CA ASP A 233 3.36 -18.27 7.14
C ASP A 233 1.92 -17.78 7.40
N ILE A 234 0.95 -18.64 7.11
CA ILE A 234 -0.47 -18.35 7.30
C ILE A 234 -0.80 -18.08 8.78
N THR A 235 -0.14 -18.79 9.70
CA THR A 235 -0.36 -18.60 11.15
C THR A 235 -0.05 -17.17 11.58
N TRP A 236 1.06 -16.60 11.12
CA TRP A 236 1.41 -15.21 11.41
C TRP A 236 0.44 -14.23 10.74
N GLN A 237 0.01 -14.52 9.51
CA GLN A 237 -0.96 -13.70 8.77
C GLN A 237 -2.28 -13.59 9.52
N ASP A 238 -2.84 -14.73 9.95
CA ASP A 238 -4.11 -14.79 10.69
C ASP A 238 -4.01 -14.06 12.03
N ALA A 239 -2.97 -14.35 12.82
CA ALA A 239 -2.73 -13.69 14.09
C ALA A 239 -2.56 -12.17 13.94
N THR A 240 -1.83 -11.73 12.90
CA THR A 240 -1.61 -10.32 12.61
C THR A 240 -2.90 -9.63 12.16
N THR A 241 -3.71 -10.26 11.34
CA THR A 241 -5.00 -9.73 10.91
C THR A 241 -5.93 -9.47 12.09
N LEU A 242 -6.06 -10.45 13.00
CA LEU A 242 -6.86 -10.30 14.22
C LEU A 242 -6.33 -9.16 15.12
N ARG A 243 -5.02 -9.09 15.30
CA ARG A 243 -4.38 -8.02 16.08
C ARG A 243 -4.66 -6.64 15.48
N LEU A 244 -4.45 -6.47 14.18
CA LEU A 244 -4.67 -5.20 13.50
C LEU A 244 -6.14 -4.75 13.57
N ALA A 245 -7.09 -5.68 13.50
CA ALA A 245 -8.51 -5.38 13.70
C ALA A 245 -8.79 -4.85 15.11
N ALA A 246 -8.23 -5.48 16.15
CA ALA A 246 -8.36 -5.02 17.53
C ALA A 246 -7.68 -3.65 17.77
N GLU A 247 -6.49 -3.45 17.20
CA GLU A 247 -5.73 -2.20 17.30
C GLU A 247 -6.43 -1.04 16.58
N THR A 248 -7.08 -1.27 15.43
CA THR A 248 -7.88 -0.23 14.78
C THR A 248 -9.09 0.17 15.60
N ALA A 249 -9.79 -0.79 16.22
CA ALA A 249 -10.88 -0.49 17.13
C ALA A 249 -10.41 0.31 18.36
N ARG A 250 -9.25 -0.02 18.94
CA ARG A 250 -8.62 0.75 20.01
C ARG A 250 -8.34 2.20 19.59
N LEU A 251 -7.75 2.38 18.41
CA LEU A 251 -7.45 3.70 17.88
C LEU A 251 -8.72 4.52 17.64
N ASP A 252 -9.79 3.91 17.13
CA ASP A 252 -11.07 4.57 16.90
C ASP A 252 -11.70 5.06 18.23
N LEU A 253 -11.62 4.27 19.30
CA LEU A 253 -12.08 4.70 20.62
C LEU A 253 -11.28 5.90 21.15
N MET A 254 -9.95 5.90 21.00
CA MET A 254 -9.09 7.01 21.43
C MET A 254 -9.38 8.29 20.64
N ALA A 255 -9.53 8.20 19.33
CA ALA A 255 -9.84 9.34 18.46
C ALA A 255 -11.24 9.88 18.74
N SER A 256 -12.22 9.01 18.97
CA SER A 256 -13.59 9.41 19.35
C SER A 256 -13.61 10.16 20.69
N ALA A 257 -12.84 9.71 21.67
CA ALA A 257 -12.71 10.41 22.96
C ALA A 257 -12.05 11.79 22.82
N ALA A 258 -11.19 11.98 21.81
CA ALA A 258 -10.60 13.28 21.44
C ALA A 258 -11.52 14.15 20.54
N GLY A 259 -12.76 13.71 20.30
CA GLY A 259 -13.70 14.43 19.44
C GLY A 259 -13.39 14.37 17.94
N TRP A 260 -12.63 13.39 17.49
CA TRP A 260 -12.28 13.22 16.07
C TRP A 260 -13.13 12.10 15.43
N PRO A 261 -14.20 12.45 14.72
CA PRO A 261 -15.02 11.45 14.04
C PRO A 261 -14.24 10.71 12.95
N LEU A 262 -14.53 9.42 12.82
CA LEU A 262 -13.96 8.57 11.80
C LEU A 262 -14.47 8.98 10.41
N VAL A 263 -13.55 9.21 9.48
CA VAL A 263 -13.84 9.34 8.05
C VAL A 263 -13.84 7.96 7.38
N GLY A 264 -12.87 7.12 7.74
CA GLY A 264 -12.72 5.76 7.25
C GLY A 264 -11.30 5.25 7.47
N GLY A 265 -10.95 4.10 6.85
CA GLY A 265 -9.62 3.54 6.98
C GLY A 265 -9.55 2.07 6.58
N ALA A 266 -8.35 1.52 6.68
CA ALA A 266 -8.06 0.10 6.55
C ALA A 266 -7.43 -0.41 7.85
N HIS A 267 -7.15 -1.71 7.94
CA HIS A 267 -6.55 -2.32 9.14
C HIS A 267 -5.14 -1.81 9.50
N LEU A 268 -4.52 -1.00 8.65
CA LEU A 268 -3.18 -0.45 8.86
C LEU A 268 -3.17 1.07 9.07
N PHE A 269 -4.31 1.72 8.90
CA PHE A 269 -4.45 3.16 9.14
C PHE A 269 -5.92 3.54 9.33
N ARG A 270 -6.13 4.66 10.00
CA ARG A 270 -7.44 5.29 10.17
C ARG A 270 -7.34 6.77 9.81
N THR A 271 -8.35 7.30 9.15
CA THR A 271 -8.45 8.73 8.81
C THR A 271 -9.61 9.33 9.59
N TYR A 272 -9.31 10.41 10.30
CA TYR A 272 -10.26 11.12 11.15
C TYR A 272 -10.45 12.55 10.67
N ALA A 273 -11.60 13.14 11.00
CA ALA A 273 -11.86 14.56 10.81
C ALA A 273 -11.57 15.30 12.13
N ALA A 274 -10.38 15.87 12.25
CA ALA A 274 -10.04 16.79 13.34
C ALA A 274 -10.57 18.20 13.05
N PRO A 275 -10.85 19.05 14.06
CA PRO A 275 -11.26 20.44 13.85
C PRO A 275 -10.29 21.24 12.95
N SER A 276 -9.00 20.95 13.04
CA SER A 276 -7.95 21.44 12.14
C SER A 276 -6.88 20.36 12.01
N ALA A 277 -6.70 19.82 10.81
CA ALA A 277 -5.69 18.82 10.53
C ALA A 277 -4.26 19.31 10.85
N LYS A 278 -3.96 20.58 10.53
CA LYS A 278 -2.65 21.20 10.82
C LYS A 278 -2.41 21.33 12.32
N ALA A 279 -3.40 21.81 13.09
CA ALA A 279 -3.26 21.94 14.54
C ALA A 279 -3.12 20.55 15.19
N ALA A 280 -3.91 19.56 14.74
CA ALA A 280 -3.83 18.18 15.21
C ALA A 280 -2.46 17.57 14.90
N GLN A 281 -1.91 17.74 13.70
CA GLN A 281 -0.58 17.28 13.34
C GLN A 281 0.50 17.96 14.19
N ALA A 282 0.44 19.28 14.38
CA ALA A 282 1.40 20.01 15.21
C ALA A 282 1.39 19.52 16.66
N ARG A 283 0.20 19.30 17.24
CA ARG A 283 0.04 18.75 18.58
C ARG A 283 0.67 17.36 18.71
N LEU A 284 0.40 16.46 17.79
CA LEU A 284 1.00 15.13 17.77
C LEU A 284 2.52 15.21 17.59
N ALA A 285 3.00 16.12 16.73
CA ALA A 285 4.43 16.33 16.49
C ALA A 285 5.18 16.83 17.75
N GLN A 286 4.55 17.68 18.58
CA GLN A 286 5.10 18.06 19.89
C GLN A 286 5.31 16.85 20.81
N ALA A 287 4.43 15.84 20.71
CA ALA A 287 4.60 14.55 21.37
C ALA A 287 5.50 13.57 20.60
N ARG A 288 6.18 14.02 19.53
CA ARG A 288 7.03 13.22 18.64
C ARG A 288 6.29 12.07 17.96
N ILE A 289 5.07 12.34 17.54
CA ILE A 289 4.23 11.43 16.75
C ILE A 289 4.00 12.09 15.39
N TRP A 290 4.52 11.47 14.32
CA TRP A 290 4.34 11.99 12.98
C TRP A 290 3.11 11.38 12.34
N SER A 291 2.18 12.23 11.91
CA SER A 291 0.91 11.86 11.27
C SER A 291 0.86 12.36 9.83
N ARG A 292 -0.18 12.00 9.09
CA ARG A 292 -0.40 12.43 7.71
C ARG A 292 -1.60 13.37 7.62
N ILE A 293 -1.40 14.53 7.01
CA ILE A 293 -2.47 15.44 6.59
C ILE A 293 -2.48 15.58 5.07
N PHE A 294 -3.54 16.12 4.50
CA PHE A 294 -3.74 16.15 3.04
C PHE A 294 -4.01 17.58 2.57
N PRO A 295 -3.36 18.05 1.47
CA PRO A 295 -3.51 19.45 1.01
C PRO A 295 -4.92 19.79 0.52
N TYR A 296 -5.74 18.76 0.22
CA TYR A 296 -7.13 18.92 -0.24
C TYR A 296 -8.17 18.84 0.88
N SER A 297 -7.75 18.71 2.15
CA SER A 297 -8.66 18.67 3.29
C SER A 297 -8.09 19.42 4.49
N GLU A 298 -8.87 20.34 5.04
CA GLU A 298 -8.49 21.08 6.24
C GLU A 298 -8.67 20.28 7.54
N SER A 299 -9.46 19.19 7.49
CA SER A 299 -9.82 18.40 8.66
C SER A 299 -9.22 16.99 8.67
N TRP A 300 -8.85 16.42 7.51
CA TRP A 300 -8.43 15.02 7.47
C TRP A 300 -7.01 14.82 8.00
N ILE A 301 -6.92 13.98 9.02
CA ILE A 301 -5.67 13.48 9.58
C ILE A 301 -5.69 11.95 9.56
N ARG A 302 -4.66 11.33 8.97
CA ARG A 302 -4.51 9.88 8.93
C ARG A 302 -3.43 9.44 9.89
N LEU A 303 -3.74 8.41 10.68
CA LEU A 303 -2.85 7.75 11.62
C LEU A 303 -2.67 6.29 11.23
N GLY A 304 -1.43 5.82 11.18
CA GLY A 304 -1.09 4.40 11.29
C GLY A 304 -1.30 3.90 12.71
N LEU A 305 -1.01 2.62 12.93
CA LEU A 305 -1.14 2.00 14.25
C LEU A 305 0.19 2.07 15.02
N PRO A 306 0.20 2.43 16.31
CA PRO A 306 1.37 2.25 17.17
C PRO A 306 1.83 0.80 17.24
N GLY A 307 3.11 0.57 17.48
CA GLY A 307 3.69 -0.77 17.61
C GLY A 307 3.56 -1.32 19.04
N ALA A 308 4.40 -0.83 19.95
CA ALA A 308 4.46 -1.31 21.31
C ALA A 308 3.58 -0.47 22.25
N GLU A 309 3.22 -1.03 23.41
CA GLU A 309 2.35 -0.36 24.40
C GLU A 309 2.82 1.05 24.82
N PRO A 310 4.12 1.34 24.97
CA PRO A 310 4.58 2.71 25.26
C PRO A 310 4.21 3.73 24.15
N GLU A 311 4.13 3.30 22.88
CA GLU A 311 3.70 4.17 21.79
C GLU A 311 2.20 4.47 21.86
N TRP A 312 1.39 3.48 22.24
CA TRP A 312 -0.04 3.63 22.50
C TRP A 312 -0.30 4.61 23.63
N THR A 313 0.43 4.47 24.76
CA THR A 313 0.34 5.37 25.90
C THR A 313 0.68 6.80 25.50
N ARG A 314 1.76 7.01 24.71
CA ARG A 314 2.16 8.32 24.23
C ARG A 314 1.09 8.93 23.30
N LEU A 315 0.52 8.13 22.39
CA LEU A 315 -0.55 8.60 21.52
C LEU A 315 -1.80 8.98 22.30
N GLN A 316 -2.18 8.17 23.28
CA GLN A 316 -3.33 8.45 24.15
C GLN A 316 -3.16 9.77 24.90
N ALA A 317 -2.00 10.00 25.50
CA ALA A 317 -1.69 11.26 26.18
C ALA A 317 -1.75 12.46 25.23
N ALA A 318 -1.21 12.31 24.01
CA ALA A 318 -1.23 13.37 23.00
C ALA A 318 -2.64 13.66 22.45
N LEU A 319 -3.55 12.69 22.46
CA LEU A 319 -4.94 12.87 22.03
C LEU A 319 -5.83 13.44 23.17
N ALA A 320 -5.48 13.21 24.43
CA ALA A 320 -6.28 13.64 25.57
C ALA A 320 -6.05 15.11 25.99
N THR A 321 -5.06 15.79 25.43
CA THR A 321 -4.78 17.21 25.76
C THR A 321 -5.79 18.12 25.04
N ASP A 322 -6.46 18.96 25.79
CA ASP A 322 -7.42 19.98 25.31
C ASP A 322 -6.77 21.04 24.39
#